data_97d30fc6500a768a2a1898bdc73afce9
#
_entry.id   97d30fc6500a768a2a1898bdc73afce9
#
_cell.length_a   1.000
_cell.length_b   1.000
_cell.length_c   1.000
_cell.angle_alpha   90.00
_cell.angle_beta   90.00
_cell.angle_gamma   90.00
#
_symmetry.space_group_name_H-M   'P 1'
#
loop_
_entity.id
_entity.type
_entity.pdbx_description
1 polymer ?
#
loop_
_entity_poly.entity_id
_entity_poly.type
_entity_poly.pdbx_seq_one_letter_code
_entity_poly.pdbx_strand_id
1 'polypeptide(L)'
;MDPDKRAKLVAMEVEETPPPQPPPPPAKPLPPRALAFLDGPTDEHRVAGLLLLAAADASSLQAHASEIAAKLEASNFLARLLKTAGDDGAALTSAQRAGLEVARALAGTSDDVRDALAKGSALEACGACVLSVADARTMAARGDSIEGGSNEDAAAALRCLDALVGGDPRRLVTSGVDGAPLLAFCRDADEQLWPAATSLLRCCCAGGGLDDESVRALTLLATTVRSKSETYAREAPLIECLALAVAARAGAARTSSTAAHARKAARDVVEEAVPRLLRRGGAREVCRDAALGAAAVCASGRRGAAWLWGRDGAVVRVVAGCAAAEARLALDEALALAAGSGGDDRQRRADRCARVAPLCLGVLERVLRLLLGDDESGDESDDSEAPDAPAPAPDAVLGCRDAVRDAADAALGFCGEARLQRDAAARGLPEAPAPAALELLLALCRPSLSLLGLLAAELDEDEADDGDGDGDGLALHARLAELRPFVDDLVAADRGAAPPPPPATTGDDDSAPSSEVDSDDEIDYGT
;
A
#
# COMPACT_ATOMS: atom_id res chain seq x y z
N MET A 1 -12.58 -41.65 18.46
CA MET A 1 -11.67 -41.70 17.30
C MET A 1 -10.58 -42.70 17.62
N ASP A 2 -10.42 -43.70 16.80
CA ASP A 2 -9.55 -44.87 16.99
C ASP A 2 -8.07 -44.41 17.10
N PRO A 3 -7.31 -44.75 18.18
CA PRO A 3 -5.95 -44.34 18.39
C PRO A 3 -5.00 -44.75 17.24
N ASP A 4 -5.28 -45.85 16.57
CA ASP A 4 -4.50 -46.33 15.42
C ASP A 4 -4.67 -45.42 14.17
N LYS A 5 -5.81 -44.75 14.01
CA LYS A 5 -6.01 -43.76 12.95
C LYS A 5 -5.26 -42.46 13.22
N ARG A 6 -5.06 -42.09 14.51
CA ARG A 6 -4.31 -40.92 14.90
C ARG A 6 -2.80 -41.11 14.71
N ALA A 7 -2.30 -42.32 15.00
CA ALA A 7 -0.91 -42.66 14.75
C ALA A 7 -0.54 -42.71 13.26
N LYS A 8 -1.48 -43.15 12.39
CA LYS A 8 -1.27 -43.11 10.93
C LYS A 8 -1.31 -41.69 10.33
N LEU A 9 -2.12 -40.77 10.87
CA LEU A 9 -2.14 -39.39 10.44
C LEU A 9 -0.84 -38.64 10.82
N VAL A 10 -0.31 -38.89 12.02
CA VAL A 10 0.97 -38.29 12.46
C VAL A 10 2.17 -38.87 11.69
N ALA A 11 2.10 -40.13 11.25
CA ALA A 11 3.17 -40.75 10.44
C ALA A 11 3.16 -40.31 8.96
N MET A 12 2.10 -39.70 8.47
CA MET A 12 2.03 -39.15 7.10
C MET A 12 2.44 -37.68 7.00
N GLU A 13 2.66 -36.99 8.12
CA GLU A 13 3.09 -35.59 8.19
C GLU A 13 4.61 -35.40 8.43
N VAL A 14 5.40 -36.46 8.29
CA VAL A 14 6.84 -36.26 8.10
C VAL A 14 7.05 -35.90 6.63
N GLU A 15 6.69 -34.68 6.29
CA GLU A 15 7.04 -34.03 5.04
C GLU A 15 8.56 -34.10 4.91
N GLU A 16 9.06 -34.91 3.96
CA GLU A 16 10.48 -34.95 3.61
C GLU A 16 10.89 -33.49 3.33
N THR A 17 11.69 -32.91 4.21
CA THR A 17 12.26 -31.59 4.00
C THR A 17 12.90 -31.58 2.62
N PRO A 18 12.43 -30.77 1.67
CA PRO A 18 12.99 -30.77 0.33
C PRO A 18 14.51 -30.50 0.46
N PRO A 19 15.32 -31.20 -0.34
CA PRO A 19 16.76 -31.02 -0.28
C PRO A 19 17.09 -29.53 -0.43
N PRO A 20 18.08 -29.00 0.32
CA PRO A 20 18.45 -27.58 0.24
C PRO A 20 18.69 -27.22 -1.22
N GLN A 21 17.96 -26.22 -1.71
CA GLN A 21 18.14 -25.73 -3.07
C GLN A 21 19.60 -25.30 -3.25
N PRO A 22 20.24 -25.67 -4.36
CA PRO A 22 21.59 -25.18 -4.65
C PRO A 22 21.59 -23.65 -4.61
N PRO A 23 22.64 -23.02 -4.05
CA PRO A 23 22.73 -21.57 -4.03
C PRO A 23 22.50 -21.02 -5.45
N PRO A 24 21.76 -19.89 -5.61
CA PRO A 24 21.52 -19.30 -6.91
C PRO A 24 22.86 -19.07 -7.62
N PRO A 25 22.95 -19.31 -8.93
CA PRO A 25 24.18 -19.07 -9.66
C PRO A 25 24.62 -17.61 -9.45
N PRO A 26 25.93 -17.35 -9.30
CA PRO A 26 26.41 -15.99 -9.10
C PRO A 26 25.92 -15.08 -10.23
N ALA A 27 25.43 -13.87 -9.88
CA ALA A 27 24.95 -12.90 -10.82
C ALA A 27 26.00 -12.69 -11.92
N LYS A 28 25.59 -12.76 -13.18
CA LYS A 28 26.49 -12.48 -14.29
C LYS A 28 26.90 -11.01 -14.20
N PRO A 29 28.18 -10.68 -14.26
CA PRO A 29 28.60 -9.28 -14.22
C PRO A 29 27.97 -8.51 -15.38
N LEU A 30 27.54 -7.26 -15.11
CA LEU A 30 27.10 -6.35 -16.17
C LEU A 30 28.16 -6.30 -17.30
N PRO A 31 27.73 -6.25 -18.58
CA PRO A 31 28.65 -6.02 -19.65
C PRO A 31 29.45 -4.73 -19.38
N PRO A 32 30.78 -4.76 -19.23
CA PRO A 32 31.56 -3.58 -18.81
C PRO A 32 31.42 -2.41 -19.81
N ARG A 33 31.00 -2.69 -21.03
CA ARG A 33 30.72 -1.67 -22.06
C ARG A 33 29.38 -0.97 -21.86
N ALA A 34 28.41 -1.55 -21.14
CA ALA A 34 27.07 -0.95 -20.98
C ALA A 34 27.14 0.39 -20.27
N LEU A 35 27.83 0.46 -19.12
CA LEU A 35 28.02 1.71 -18.37
C LEU A 35 28.86 2.73 -19.14
N ALA A 36 29.91 2.28 -19.84
CA ALA A 36 30.74 3.16 -20.66
C ALA A 36 29.95 3.78 -21.84
N PHE A 37 29.01 3.03 -22.41
CA PHE A 37 28.15 3.56 -23.49
C PHE A 37 27.13 4.57 -22.94
N LEU A 38 26.63 4.43 -21.72
CA LEU A 38 25.76 5.46 -21.10
C LEU A 38 26.48 6.81 -20.91
N ASP A 39 27.80 6.78 -20.68
CA ASP A 39 28.65 7.98 -20.61
C ASP A 39 29.08 8.51 -21.97
N GLY A 40 28.70 7.82 -23.04
CA GLY A 40 29.08 8.17 -24.40
C GLY A 40 28.61 9.57 -24.79
N PRO A 41 29.34 10.24 -25.71
CA PRO A 41 29.09 11.62 -26.09
C PRO A 41 27.81 11.80 -26.92
N THR A 42 27.32 10.74 -27.58
CA THR A 42 26.16 10.81 -28.47
C THR A 42 25.00 9.97 -27.94
N ASP A 43 23.80 10.27 -28.40
CA ASP A 43 22.61 9.53 -28.01
C ASP A 43 22.59 8.10 -28.59
N GLU A 44 23.24 7.85 -29.72
CA GLU A 44 23.40 6.49 -30.26
C GLU A 44 24.23 5.59 -29.31
N HIS A 45 25.29 6.14 -28.71
CA HIS A 45 26.04 5.39 -27.68
C HIS A 45 25.16 5.05 -26.49
N ARG A 46 24.37 6.01 -26.02
CA ARG A 46 23.48 5.81 -24.88
C ARG A 46 22.35 4.80 -25.16
N VAL A 47 21.81 4.83 -26.41
CA VAL A 47 20.86 3.79 -26.86
C VAL A 47 21.51 2.42 -26.85
N ALA A 48 22.74 2.29 -27.34
CA ALA A 48 23.48 1.02 -27.30
C ALA A 48 23.69 0.55 -25.85
N GLY A 49 24.00 1.46 -24.93
CA GLY A 49 24.10 1.19 -23.49
C GLY A 49 22.78 0.66 -22.92
N LEU A 50 21.65 1.31 -23.21
CA LEU A 50 20.32 0.86 -22.78
C LEU A 50 19.95 -0.53 -23.32
N LEU A 51 20.22 -0.81 -24.59
CA LEU A 51 19.94 -2.12 -25.16
C LEU A 51 20.78 -3.23 -24.51
N LEU A 52 22.03 -2.94 -24.12
CA LEU A 52 22.85 -3.88 -23.36
C LEU A 52 22.33 -4.07 -21.93
N LEU A 53 21.82 -3.02 -21.29
CA LEU A 53 21.21 -3.11 -19.96
C LEU A 53 19.88 -3.88 -20.01
N ALA A 54 19.04 -3.66 -21.01
CA ALA A 54 17.78 -4.38 -21.19
C ALA A 54 18.00 -5.89 -21.41
N ALA A 55 19.16 -6.28 -21.94
CA ALA A 55 19.56 -7.68 -22.11
C ALA A 55 20.26 -8.29 -20.86
N ALA A 56 20.56 -7.47 -19.84
CA ALA A 56 21.19 -7.92 -18.61
C ALA A 56 20.18 -8.61 -17.68
N ASP A 57 20.66 -9.47 -16.79
CA ASP A 57 19.81 -10.08 -15.79
C ASP A 57 19.43 -9.08 -14.67
N ALA A 58 18.31 -9.36 -13.98
CA ALA A 58 17.76 -8.47 -12.97
C ALA A 58 18.73 -8.26 -11.78
N SER A 59 19.49 -9.29 -11.38
CA SER A 59 20.44 -9.21 -10.27
C SER A 59 21.63 -8.32 -10.59
N SER A 60 22.10 -8.35 -11.84
CA SER A 60 23.16 -7.46 -12.31
C SER A 60 22.69 -6.00 -12.37
N LEU A 61 21.46 -5.76 -12.84
CA LEU A 61 20.86 -4.41 -12.83
C LEU A 61 20.72 -3.89 -11.39
N GLN A 62 20.26 -4.73 -10.47
CA GLN A 62 20.08 -4.37 -9.06
C GLN A 62 21.41 -3.98 -8.41
N ALA A 63 22.50 -4.73 -8.67
CA ALA A 63 23.81 -4.45 -8.09
C ALA A 63 24.39 -3.07 -8.51
N HIS A 64 23.97 -2.53 -9.66
CA HIS A 64 24.44 -1.24 -10.21
C HIS A 64 23.33 -0.20 -10.35
N ALA A 65 22.16 -0.43 -9.70
CA ALA A 65 20.96 0.37 -9.95
C ALA A 65 21.17 1.87 -9.69
N SER A 66 21.80 2.24 -8.58
CA SER A 66 22.05 3.65 -8.22
C SER A 66 23.00 4.33 -9.22
N GLU A 67 24.04 3.63 -9.69
CA GLU A 67 24.97 4.17 -10.68
C GLU A 67 24.29 4.39 -12.04
N ILE A 68 23.49 3.41 -12.49
CA ILE A 68 22.76 3.50 -13.75
C ILE A 68 21.74 4.64 -13.69
N ALA A 69 20.97 4.73 -12.61
CA ALA A 69 19.97 5.78 -12.41
C ALA A 69 20.62 7.17 -12.43
N ALA A 70 21.74 7.36 -11.72
CA ALA A 70 22.48 8.61 -11.70
C ALA A 70 22.98 9.03 -13.09
N LYS A 71 23.45 8.08 -13.91
CA LYS A 71 23.90 8.36 -15.30
C LYS A 71 22.74 8.74 -16.21
N LEU A 72 21.59 8.06 -16.08
CA LEU A 72 20.38 8.35 -16.85
C LEU A 72 19.82 9.74 -16.50
N GLU A 73 19.81 10.10 -15.21
CA GLU A 73 19.36 11.39 -14.71
C GLU A 73 20.30 12.52 -15.15
N ALA A 74 21.60 12.39 -14.90
CA ALA A 74 22.60 13.42 -15.22
C ALA A 74 22.60 13.82 -16.70
N SER A 75 22.33 12.87 -17.58
CA SER A 75 22.25 13.11 -19.02
C SER A 75 20.86 13.54 -19.49
N ASN A 76 19.82 13.43 -18.66
CA ASN A 76 18.40 13.55 -19.02
C ASN A 76 18.01 12.75 -20.28
N PHE A 77 18.77 11.66 -20.53
CA PHE A 77 18.70 10.92 -21.77
C PHE A 77 17.38 10.14 -21.89
N LEU A 78 16.95 9.48 -20.80
CA LEU A 78 15.72 8.70 -20.79
C LEU A 78 14.50 9.56 -21.18
N ALA A 79 14.40 10.76 -20.60
CA ALA A 79 13.31 11.68 -20.92
C ALA A 79 13.33 12.15 -22.38
N ARG A 80 14.53 12.45 -22.93
CA ARG A 80 14.64 12.81 -24.35
C ARG A 80 14.24 11.65 -25.25
N LEU A 81 14.70 10.44 -24.95
CA LEU A 81 14.39 9.24 -25.71
C LEU A 81 12.86 8.97 -25.72
N LEU A 82 12.20 9.11 -24.58
CA LEU A 82 10.76 8.85 -24.46
C LEU A 82 9.91 9.96 -25.10
N LYS A 83 10.34 11.24 -25.02
CA LYS A 83 9.62 12.36 -25.67
C LYS A 83 9.57 12.29 -27.19
N THR A 84 10.49 11.60 -27.84
CA THR A 84 10.47 11.43 -29.30
C THR A 84 9.38 10.48 -29.80
N ALA A 85 8.66 9.80 -28.89
CA ALA A 85 7.57 8.88 -29.22
C ALA A 85 6.27 9.55 -29.69
N GLY A 86 6.11 10.86 -29.49
CA GLY A 86 4.80 11.51 -29.55
C GLY A 86 4.39 12.14 -30.88
N ASP A 87 5.30 12.33 -31.85
CA ASP A 87 4.98 13.18 -32.98
C ASP A 87 4.12 12.51 -34.09
N ASP A 88 4.13 11.17 -34.18
CA ASP A 88 3.46 10.50 -35.31
C ASP A 88 2.43 9.41 -34.91
N GLY A 89 2.10 9.22 -33.63
CA GLY A 89 1.19 8.15 -33.19
C GLY A 89 1.73 6.73 -33.50
N ALA A 90 3.01 6.63 -33.78
CA ALA A 90 3.67 5.39 -34.17
C ALA A 90 3.92 4.48 -32.95
N ALA A 91 4.05 3.18 -33.20
CA ALA A 91 4.50 2.19 -32.22
C ALA A 91 5.81 2.62 -31.56
N LEU A 92 6.00 2.30 -30.28
CA LEU A 92 7.26 2.57 -29.58
C LEU A 92 8.44 1.92 -30.32
N THR A 93 9.52 2.65 -30.50
CA THR A 93 10.76 2.11 -31.04
C THR A 93 11.37 1.07 -30.09
N SER A 94 12.22 0.19 -30.60
CA SER A 94 12.95 -0.80 -29.77
C SER A 94 13.80 -0.14 -28.69
N ALA A 95 14.36 1.04 -28.96
CA ALA A 95 15.12 1.82 -27.98
C ALA A 95 14.23 2.37 -26.85
N GLN A 96 13.04 2.85 -27.18
CA GLN A 96 12.08 3.33 -26.19
C GLN A 96 11.55 2.21 -25.30
N ARG A 97 11.20 1.05 -25.88
CA ARG A 97 10.84 -0.15 -25.11
C ARG A 97 11.96 -0.56 -24.15
N ALA A 98 13.20 -0.61 -24.65
CA ALA A 98 14.36 -0.93 -23.80
C ALA A 98 14.52 0.10 -22.65
N GLY A 99 14.34 1.39 -22.96
CA GLY A 99 14.36 2.46 -21.95
C GLY A 99 13.30 2.29 -20.86
N LEU A 100 12.07 1.99 -21.26
CA LEU A 100 10.96 1.74 -20.32
C LEU A 100 11.22 0.49 -19.46
N GLU A 101 11.70 -0.62 -20.03
CA GLU A 101 11.99 -1.85 -19.29
C GLU A 101 13.16 -1.67 -18.31
N VAL A 102 14.23 -0.95 -18.70
CA VAL A 102 15.35 -0.63 -17.79
C VAL A 102 14.87 0.29 -16.66
N ALA A 103 14.13 1.35 -16.97
CA ALA A 103 13.59 2.25 -15.94
C ALA A 103 12.67 1.52 -14.97
N ARG A 104 11.79 0.64 -15.45
CA ARG A 104 10.93 -0.22 -14.64
C ARG A 104 11.75 -1.12 -13.70
N ALA A 105 12.75 -1.80 -14.25
CA ALA A 105 13.61 -2.70 -13.48
C ALA A 105 14.36 -1.95 -12.38
N LEU A 106 14.92 -0.79 -12.69
CA LEU A 106 15.63 0.07 -11.73
C LEU A 106 14.69 0.60 -10.64
N ALA A 107 13.50 1.12 -11.01
CA ALA A 107 12.52 1.63 -10.04
C ALA A 107 12.04 0.56 -9.05
N GLY A 108 12.10 -0.71 -9.44
CA GLY A 108 11.78 -1.86 -8.56
C GLY A 108 12.90 -2.24 -7.58
N THR A 109 14.09 -1.64 -7.65
CA THR A 109 15.24 -2.05 -6.80
C THR A 109 15.23 -1.39 -5.42
N SER A 110 14.92 -0.11 -5.32
CA SER A 110 14.81 0.64 -4.07
C SER A 110 14.04 1.94 -4.27
N ASP A 111 13.52 2.48 -3.17
CA ASP A 111 12.80 3.75 -3.18
C ASP A 111 13.72 4.92 -3.58
N ASP A 112 14.98 4.92 -3.13
CA ASP A 112 15.97 5.96 -3.50
C ASP A 112 16.21 6.01 -5.00
N VAL A 113 16.34 4.84 -5.65
CA VAL A 113 16.52 4.75 -7.11
C VAL A 113 15.26 5.19 -7.84
N ARG A 114 14.09 4.78 -7.34
CA ARG A 114 12.79 5.23 -7.85
C ARG A 114 12.65 6.74 -7.75
N ASP A 115 13.00 7.33 -6.61
CA ASP A 115 12.96 8.77 -6.36
C ASP A 115 13.91 9.53 -7.28
N ALA A 116 15.11 9.02 -7.49
CA ALA A 116 16.05 9.61 -8.43
C ALA A 116 15.46 9.67 -9.85
N LEU A 117 14.92 8.55 -10.34
CA LEU A 117 14.29 8.49 -11.66
C LEU A 117 13.02 9.36 -11.77
N ALA A 118 12.24 9.45 -10.70
CA ALA A 118 10.98 10.21 -10.68
C ALA A 118 11.18 11.74 -10.52
N LYS A 119 12.30 12.20 -9.95
CA LYS A 119 12.61 13.63 -9.80
C LYS A 119 12.89 14.34 -11.12
N GLY A 120 13.35 13.61 -12.12
CA GLY A 120 13.66 14.15 -13.45
C GLY A 120 12.43 14.20 -14.36
N SER A 121 12.63 14.71 -15.59
CA SER A 121 11.61 14.72 -16.65
C SER A 121 11.24 13.33 -17.18
N ALA A 122 11.84 12.25 -16.64
CA ALA A 122 11.56 10.87 -17.04
C ALA A 122 10.12 10.45 -16.69
N LEU A 123 9.61 10.87 -15.53
CA LEU A 123 8.24 10.59 -15.10
C LEU A 123 7.20 11.22 -16.03
N GLU A 124 7.38 12.52 -16.38
CA GLU A 124 6.52 13.22 -17.35
C GLU A 124 6.60 12.57 -18.75
N ALA A 125 7.80 12.21 -19.17
CA ALA A 125 8.00 11.57 -20.47
C ALA A 125 7.37 10.16 -20.54
N CYS A 126 7.42 9.41 -19.45
CA CYS A 126 6.72 8.13 -19.33
C CYS A 126 5.20 8.31 -19.37
N GLY A 127 4.68 9.32 -18.66
CA GLY A 127 3.27 9.71 -18.72
C GLY A 127 2.84 10.06 -20.15
N ALA A 128 3.63 10.86 -20.87
CA ALA A 128 3.38 11.19 -22.27
C ALA A 128 3.34 9.95 -23.17
N CYS A 129 4.18 8.95 -22.93
CA CYS A 129 4.11 7.66 -23.65
C CYS A 129 2.79 6.94 -23.40
N VAL A 130 2.31 6.92 -22.14
CA VAL A 130 1.02 6.30 -21.78
C VAL A 130 -0.12 7.00 -22.52
N LEU A 131 -0.13 8.34 -22.54
CA LEU A 131 -1.15 9.14 -23.23
C LEU A 131 -1.11 8.91 -24.75
N SER A 132 0.06 8.93 -25.35
CA SER A 132 0.23 8.69 -26.82
C SER A 132 -0.30 7.30 -27.21
N VAL A 133 0.00 6.26 -26.43
CA VAL A 133 -0.50 4.91 -26.71
C VAL A 133 -2.02 4.82 -26.48
N ALA A 134 -2.58 5.52 -25.47
CA ALA A 134 -4.03 5.57 -25.24
C ALA A 134 -4.77 6.24 -26.40
N ASP A 135 -4.22 7.35 -26.91
CA ASP A 135 -4.78 8.08 -28.06
C ASP A 135 -4.71 7.22 -29.34
N ALA A 136 -3.59 6.59 -29.64
CA ALA A 136 -3.44 5.68 -30.77
C ALA A 136 -4.46 4.55 -30.75
N ARG A 137 -4.72 3.94 -29.58
CA ARG A 137 -5.76 2.90 -29.41
C ARG A 137 -7.17 3.45 -29.60
N THR A 138 -7.43 4.66 -29.14
CA THR A 138 -8.74 5.30 -29.30
C THR A 138 -9.02 5.59 -30.77
N MET A 139 -8.02 6.05 -31.51
CA MET A 139 -8.09 6.27 -32.97
C MET A 139 -8.31 4.98 -33.74
N ALA A 140 -7.54 3.93 -33.41
CA ALA A 140 -7.71 2.61 -34.01
C ALA A 140 -9.12 2.03 -33.78
N ALA A 141 -9.67 2.20 -32.58
CA ALA A 141 -11.04 1.76 -32.25
C ALA A 141 -12.12 2.52 -33.04
N ARG A 142 -11.83 3.73 -33.52
CA ARG A 142 -12.72 4.53 -34.39
C ARG A 142 -12.61 4.18 -35.88
N GLY A 143 -11.67 3.30 -36.24
CA GLY A 143 -11.45 2.92 -37.64
C GLY A 143 -10.56 3.88 -38.41
N ASP A 144 -10.01 4.89 -37.77
CA ASP A 144 -8.96 5.74 -38.31
C ASP A 144 -7.69 4.88 -38.38
N SER A 145 -7.26 4.54 -39.60
CA SER A 145 -6.23 3.52 -39.88
C SER A 145 -4.81 3.97 -39.54
N ILE A 146 -4.57 4.20 -38.28
CA ILE A 146 -3.23 4.21 -37.71
C ILE A 146 -3.00 2.78 -37.19
N GLU A 147 -1.90 2.14 -37.57
CA GLU A 147 -1.43 0.93 -36.90
C GLU A 147 -1.25 1.30 -35.42
N GLY A 148 -2.34 1.15 -34.65
CA GLY A 148 -2.41 1.58 -33.26
C GLY A 148 -1.35 0.88 -32.43
N GLY A 149 -0.78 1.57 -31.45
CA GLY A 149 0.21 1.05 -30.54
C GLY A 149 -0.14 -0.36 -30.05
N SER A 150 0.82 -1.26 -30.12
CA SER A 150 0.60 -2.67 -29.77
C SER A 150 0.23 -2.78 -28.28
N ASN A 151 -0.46 -3.86 -27.89
CA ASN A 151 -0.71 -4.16 -26.47
C ASN A 151 0.61 -4.26 -25.69
N GLU A 152 1.69 -4.68 -26.33
CA GLU A 152 3.03 -4.73 -25.73
C GLU A 152 3.56 -3.33 -25.39
N ASP A 153 3.36 -2.34 -26.27
CA ASP A 153 3.77 -0.95 -26.04
C ASP A 153 2.99 -0.33 -24.88
N ALA A 154 1.67 -0.56 -24.87
CA ALA A 154 0.82 -0.13 -23.78
C ALA A 154 1.22 -0.75 -22.44
N ALA A 155 1.50 -2.06 -22.43
CA ALA A 155 1.92 -2.78 -21.25
C ALA A 155 3.32 -2.30 -20.76
N ALA A 156 4.26 -2.03 -21.65
CA ALA A 156 5.57 -1.51 -21.29
C ALA A 156 5.46 -0.11 -20.65
N ALA A 157 4.70 0.79 -21.27
CA ALA A 157 4.50 2.15 -20.77
C ALA A 157 3.77 2.17 -19.42
N LEU A 158 2.65 1.43 -19.28
CA LEU A 158 1.89 1.34 -18.04
C LEU A 158 2.70 0.73 -16.90
N ARG A 159 3.42 -0.38 -17.14
CA ARG A 159 4.25 -1.02 -16.11
C ARG A 159 5.42 -0.15 -15.66
N CYS A 160 6.02 0.60 -16.59
CA CYS A 160 7.07 1.55 -16.24
C CYS A 160 6.51 2.70 -15.40
N LEU A 161 5.40 3.29 -15.81
CA LEU A 161 4.75 4.37 -15.05
C LEU A 161 4.33 3.90 -13.67
N ASP A 162 3.72 2.72 -13.55
CA ASP A 162 3.32 2.14 -12.26
C ASP A 162 4.52 1.95 -11.33
N ALA A 163 5.64 1.44 -11.83
CA ALA A 163 6.87 1.29 -11.07
C ALA A 163 7.46 2.64 -10.61
N LEU A 164 7.45 3.67 -11.47
CA LEU A 164 7.93 5.01 -11.13
C LEU A 164 7.02 5.74 -10.14
N VAL A 165 5.71 5.60 -10.29
CA VAL A 165 4.69 6.15 -9.38
C VAL A 165 4.81 5.49 -7.99
N GLY A 166 4.97 4.16 -7.94
CA GLY A 166 5.16 3.43 -6.69
C GLY A 166 4.04 3.62 -5.67
N GLY A 167 2.80 3.87 -6.13
CA GLY A 167 1.65 4.13 -5.29
C GLY A 167 1.53 5.56 -4.75
N ASP A 168 2.42 6.48 -5.12
CA ASP A 168 2.35 7.90 -4.71
C ASP A 168 1.45 8.71 -5.66
N PRO A 169 0.28 9.21 -5.21
CA PRO A 169 -0.63 10.01 -6.05
C PRO A 169 0.01 11.29 -6.59
N ARG A 170 0.95 11.89 -5.87
CA ARG A 170 1.62 13.12 -6.30
C ARG A 170 2.48 12.89 -7.54
N ARG A 171 3.16 11.75 -7.59
CA ARG A 171 3.95 11.37 -8.78
C ARG A 171 3.06 11.11 -9.99
N LEU A 172 1.89 10.49 -9.79
CA LEU A 172 0.94 10.30 -10.87
C LEU A 172 0.45 11.64 -11.43
N VAL A 173 0.12 12.60 -10.58
CA VAL A 173 -0.24 13.97 -11.02
C VAL A 173 0.91 14.61 -11.81
N THR A 174 2.15 14.48 -11.33
CA THR A 174 3.35 15.00 -12.03
C THR A 174 3.54 14.34 -13.40
N SER A 175 3.16 13.08 -13.57
CA SER A 175 3.24 12.40 -14.87
C SER A 175 2.27 12.96 -15.92
N GLY A 176 1.25 13.73 -15.53
CA GLY A 176 0.22 14.26 -16.40
C GLY A 176 -0.85 13.24 -16.83
N VAL A 177 -0.82 12.03 -16.29
CA VAL A 177 -1.83 10.99 -16.60
C VAL A 177 -2.99 11.10 -15.63
N ASP A 178 -4.19 11.29 -16.17
CA ASP A 178 -5.45 11.34 -15.41
C ASP A 178 -6.23 10.02 -15.46
N GLY A 179 -7.45 10.03 -14.90
CA GLY A 179 -8.29 8.84 -14.81
C GLY A 179 -8.88 8.36 -16.14
N ALA A 180 -9.10 9.24 -17.11
CA ALA A 180 -9.81 8.86 -18.33
C ALA A 180 -9.04 7.87 -19.22
N PRO A 181 -7.74 8.07 -19.55
CA PRO A 181 -6.95 7.07 -20.26
C PRO A 181 -6.78 5.78 -19.46
N LEU A 182 -6.63 5.84 -18.12
CA LEU A 182 -6.52 4.65 -17.28
C LEU A 182 -7.81 3.82 -17.32
N LEU A 183 -8.97 4.46 -17.28
CA LEU A 183 -10.27 3.78 -17.45
C LEU A 183 -10.41 3.15 -18.85
N ALA A 184 -9.87 3.77 -19.90
CA ALA A 184 -9.88 3.19 -21.24
C ALA A 184 -9.08 1.88 -21.27
N PHE A 185 -7.89 1.82 -20.65
CA PHE A 185 -7.11 0.59 -20.51
C PHE A 185 -7.83 -0.47 -19.63
N CYS A 186 -8.52 -0.05 -18.57
CA CYS A 186 -9.30 -0.96 -17.73
C CYS A 186 -10.54 -1.55 -18.44
N ARG A 187 -11.06 -0.92 -19.48
CA ARG A 187 -12.15 -1.47 -20.32
C ARG A 187 -11.66 -2.59 -21.24
N ASP A 188 -10.40 -2.53 -21.59
CA ASP A 188 -9.79 -3.55 -22.43
C ASP A 188 -9.72 -4.90 -21.69
N ALA A 189 -10.01 -5.98 -22.41
CA ALA A 189 -10.00 -7.33 -21.85
C ALA A 189 -8.58 -7.90 -21.69
N ASP A 190 -7.54 -7.16 -22.11
CA ASP A 190 -6.16 -7.64 -22.11
C ASP A 190 -5.61 -7.81 -20.69
N GLU A 191 -5.24 -9.05 -20.36
CA GLU A 191 -4.70 -9.39 -19.04
C GLU A 191 -3.33 -8.77 -18.76
N GLN A 192 -2.58 -8.36 -19.78
CA GLN A 192 -1.26 -7.76 -19.62
C GLN A 192 -1.34 -6.28 -19.20
N LEU A 193 -2.40 -5.59 -19.57
CA LEU A 193 -2.62 -4.17 -19.26
C LEU A 193 -3.26 -3.97 -17.89
N TRP A 194 -4.14 -4.90 -17.53
CA TRP A 194 -5.04 -4.77 -16.39
C TRP A 194 -4.34 -4.49 -15.04
N PRO A 195 -3.28 -5.22 -14.63
CA PRO A 195 -2.67 -5.01 -13.31
C PRO A 195 -2.09 -3.59 -13.14
N ALA A 196 -1.32 -3.12 -14.11
CA ALA A 196 -0.71 -1.79 -14.04
C ALA A 196 -1.76 -0.67 -14.19
N ALA A 197 -2.72 -0.83 -15.10
CA ALA A 197 -3.79 0.15 -15.29
C ALA A 197 -4.65 0.32 -14.03
N THR A 198 -5.02 -0.79 -13.36
CA THR A 198 -5.80 -0.73 -12.10
C THR A 198 -4.99 -0.21 -10.93
N SER A 199 -3.69 -0.50 -10.85
CA SER A 199 -2.80 0.05 -9.83
C SER A 199 -2.69 1.58 -9.97
N LEU A 200 -2.46 2.08 -11.17
CA LEU A 200 -2.42 3.51 -11.46
C LEU A 200 -3.80 4.19 -11.25
N LEU A 201 -4.89 3.54 -11.66
CA LEU A 201 -6.23 4.03 -11.42
C LEU A 201 -6.55 4.14 -9.92
N ARG A 202 -6.14 3.16 -9.12
CA ARG A 202 -6.24 3.20 -7.65
C ARG A 202 -5.49 4.40 -7.08
N CYS A 203 -4.27 4.62 -7.55
CA CYS A 203 -3.44 5.76 -7.16
C CYS A 203 -4.13 7.10 -7.53
N CYS A 204 -4.69 7.20 -8.74
CA CYS A 204 -5.48 8.35 -9.19
C CYS A 204 -6.69 8.60 -8.30
N CYS A 205 -7.45 7.55 -7.97
CA CYS A 205 -8.61 7.62 -7.09
C CYS A 205 -8.25 8.11 -5.68
N ALA A 206 -7.18 7.56 -5.11
CA ALA A 206 -6.69 7.96 -3.78
C ALA A 206 -6.26 9.43 -3.74
N GLY A 207 -5.70 9.96 -4.83
CA GLY A 207 -5.33 11.38 -5.00
C GLY A 207 -6.50 12.32 -5.32
N GLY A 208 -7.72 11.82 -5.45
CA GLY A 208 -8.89 12.64 -5.84
C GLY A 208 -8.89 13.08 -7.31
N GLY A 209 -8.08 12.44 -8.16
CA GLY A 209 -7.85 12.80 -9.57
C GLY A 209 -8.96 12.40 -10.55
N LEU A 210 -10.08 11.78 -10.10
CA LEU A 210 -11.22 11.47 -10.96
C LEU A 210 -12.24 12.61 -10.93
N ASP A 211 -12.72 13.04 -12.09
CA ASP A 211 -13.89 13.89 -12.20
C ASP A 211 -15.21 13.08 -12.09
N ASP A 212 -16.36 13.76 -12.03
CA ASP A 212 -17.66 13.10 -11.85
C ASP A 212 -18.05 12.21 -13.05
N GLU A 213 -17.57 12.52 -14.25
CA GLU A 213 -17.79 11.71 -15.45
C GLU A 213 -16.99 10.40 -15.36
N SER A 214 -15.73 10.49 -14.97
CA SER A 214 -14.86 9.33 -14.73
C SER A 214 -15.40 8.44 -13.60
N VAL A 215 -15.96 9.00 -12.53
CA VAL A 215 -16.61 8.21 -11.45
C VAL A 215 -17.82 7.44 -12.00
N ARG A 216 -18.66 8.08 -12.85
CA ARG A 216 -19.77 7.38 -13.51
C ARG A 216 -19.28 6.27 -14.45
N ALA A 217 -18.25 6.56 -15.23
CA ALA A 217 -17.64 5.60 -16.14
C ALA A 217 -17.06 4.39 -15.37
N LEU A 218 -16.40 4.64 -14.25
CA LEU A 218 -15.87 3.59 -13.36
C LEU A 218 -17.00 2.76 -12.74
N THR A 219 -18.09 3.41 -12.28
CA THR A 219 -19.28 2.73 -11.74
C THR A 219 -19.92 1.81 -12.79
N LEU A 220 -20.06 2.30 -14.03
CA LEU A 220 -20.59 1.50 -15.13
C LEU A 220 -19.65 0.33 -15.46
N LEU A 221 -18.33 0.54 -15.46
CA LEU A 221 -17.34 -0.51 -15.71
C LEU A 221 -17.42 -1.58 -14.64
N ALA A 222 -17.43 -1.22 -13.36
CA ALA A 222 -17.54 -2.13 -12.23
C ALA A 222 -18.82 -2.99 -12.30
N THR A 223 -19.97 -2.37 -12.62
CA THR A 223 -21.25 -3.07 -12.77
C THR A 223 -21.27 -3.99 -14.00
N THR A 224 -20.63 -3.59 -15.10
CA THR A 224 -20.53 -4.40 -16.33
C THR A 224 -19.65 -5.62 -16.11
N VAL A 225 -18.51 -5.45 -15.44
CA VAL A 225 -17.62 -6.57 -15.08
C VAL A 225 -18.32 -7.54 -14.13
N ARG A 226 -19.08 -7.03 -13.16
CA ARG A 226 -19.89 -7.82 -12.22
C ARG A 226 -20.88 -8.76 -12.93
N SER A 227 -21.48 -8.33 -14.03
CA SER A 227 -22.48 -9.13 -14.76
C SER A 227 -21.90 -10.39 -15.41
N LYS A 228 -20.58 -10.47 -15.57
CA LYS A 228 -19.86 -11.61 -16.17
C LYS A 228 -19.30 -12.50 -15.05
N SER A 229 -19.91 -13.63 -14.77
CA SER A 229 -19.68 -14.47 -13.58
C SER A 229 -18.25 -15.00 -13.34
N GLU A 230 -17.33 -14.88 -14.29
CA GLU A 230 -15.95 -15.41 -14.21
C GLU A 230 -14.90 -14.34 -13.83
N THR A 231 -15.29 -13.08 -13.62
CA THR A 231 -14.35 -11.96 -13.58
C THR A 231 -14.14 -11.31 -12.21
N TYR A 232 -14.23 -12.07 -11.11
CA TYR A 232 -13.99 -11.53 -9.75
C TYR A 232 -12.61 -10.89 -9.60
N ALA A 233 -11.60 -11.44 -10.28
CA ALA A 233 -10.25 -10.90 -10.29
C ALA A 233 -10.17 -9.47 -10.87
N ARG A 234 -11.14 -9.10 -11.70
CA ARG A 234 -11.26 -7.74 -12.27
C ARG A 234 -12.25 -6.87 -11.50
N GLU A 235 -13.30 -7.45 -10.93
CA GLU A 235 -14.29 -6.68 -10.16
C GLU A 235 -13.69 -6.07 -8.90
N ALA A 236 -12.98 -6.84 -8.09
CA ALA A 236 -12.51 -6.39 -6.79
C ALA A 236 -11.58 -5.15 -6.83
N PRO A 237 -10.55 -5.07 -7.71
CA PRO A 237 -9.75 -3.85 -7.85
C PRO A 237 -10.55 -2.64 -8.31
N LEU A 238 -11.58 -2.81 -9.18
CA LEU A 238 -12.44 -1.69 -9.58
C LEU A 238 -13.33 -1.21 -8.44
N ILE A 239 -13.81 -2.11 -7.60
CA ILE A 239 -14.58 -1.76 -6.40
C ILE A 239 -13.71 -0.99 -5.39
N GLU A 240 -12.44 -1.38 -5.20
CA GLU A 240 -11.49 -0.61 -4.40
C GLU A 240 -11.27 0.79 -4.97
N CYS A 241 -11.00 0.92 -6.28
CA CYS A 241 -10.86 2.21 -6.95
C CYS A 241 -12.12 3.07 -6.75
N LEU A 242 -13.30 2.49 -6.90
CA LEU A 242 -14.56 3.21 -6.74
C LEU A 242 -14.77 3.70 -5.31
N ALA A 243 -14.44 2.88 -4.31
CA ALA A 243 -14.49 3.26 -2.90
C ALA A 243 -13.57 4.46 -2.61
N LEU A 244 -12.31 4.39 -3.07
CA LEU A 244 -11.34 5.48 -2.92
C LEU A 244 -11.81 6.77 -3.60
N ALA A 245 -12.37 6.69 -4.82
CA ALA A 245 -12.88 7.86 -5.54
C ALA A 245 -14.07 8.52 -4.82
N VAL A 246 -14.92 7.73 -4.18
CA VAL A 246 -16.04 8.24 -3.35
C VAL A 246 -15.52 8.92 -2.09
N ALA A 247 -14.54 8.33 -1.41
CA ALA A 247 -13.96 8.86 -0.18
C ALA A 247 -13.19 10.15 -0.39
N ALA A 248 -12.32 10.20 -1.40
CA ALA A 248 -11.48 11.37 -1.70
C ALA A 248 -12.29 12.65 -1.95
N ARG A 249 -13.56 12.52 -2.34
CA ARG A 249 -14.47 13.65 -2.62
C ARG A 249 -15.47 13.93 -1.50
N ALA A 250 -15.46 13.18 -0.43
CA ALA A 250 -16.39 13.40 0.69
C ALA A 250 -16.24 14.79 1.34
N GLY A 251 -15.00 15.35 1.33
CA GLY A 251 -14.67 16.66 1.86
C GLY A 251 -14.83 17.84 0.87
N ALA A 252 -15.19 17.60 -0.40
CA ALA A 252 -15.33 18.67 -1.39
C ALA A 252 -16.65 19.41 -1.20
N ALA A 253 -16.58 20.65 -0.71
CA ALA A 253 -17.74 21.51 -0.49
C ALA A 253 -18.47 21.82 -1.82
N ARG A 254 -19.82 21.80 -1.76
CA ARG A 254 -20.76 22.21 -2.82
C ARG A 254 -20.66 21.48 -4.14
N THR A 255 -21.18 20.27 -4.16
CA THR A 255 -21.33 19.50 -5.41
C THR A 255 -22.69 19.74 -6.03
N SER A 256 -22.74 19.72 -7.38
CA SER A 256 -24.01 19.74 -8.10
C SER A 256 -24.87 18.52 -7.69
N SER A 257 -26.20 18.64 -7.79
CA SER A 257 -27.11 17.52 -7.51
C SER A 257 -26.76 16.26 -8.33
N THR A 258 -26.28 16.44 -9.54
CA THR A 258 -25.85 15.37 -10.45
C THR A 258 -24.60 14.63 -9.93
N ALA A 259 -23.65 15.36 -9.35
CA ALA A 259 -22.46 14.78 -8.74
C ALA A 259 -22.80 14.01 -7.45
N ALA A 260 -23.74 14.52 -6.66
CA ALA A 260 -24.23 13.83 -5.47
C ALA A 260 -24.91 12.49 -5.83
N HIS A 261 -25.74 12.46 -6.87
CA HIS A 261 -26.38 11.23 -7.36
C HIS A 261 -25.35 10.21 -7.89
N ALA A 262 -24.34 10.66 -8.64
CA ALA A 262 -23.29 9.77 -9.15
C ALA A 262 -22.51 9.12 -8.00
N ARG A 263 -22.15 9.89 -6.96
CA ARG A 263 -21.47 9.39 -5.78
C ARG A 263 -22.32 8.44 -4.95
N LYS A 264 -23.60 8.73 -4.79
CA LYS A 264 -24.53 7.81 -4.13
C LYS A 264 -24.60 6.48 -4.87
N ALA A 265 -24.80 6.50 -6.18
CA ALA A 265 -24.83 5.29 -7.01
C ALA A 265 -23.51 4.49 -6.92
N ALA A 266 -22.36 5.17 -6.94
CA ALA A 266 -21.07 4.55 -6.78
C ALA A 266 -20.92 3.86 -5.41
N ARG A 267 -21.33 4.54 -4.35
CA ARG A 267 -21.33 4.00 -2.98
C ARG A 267 -22.23 2.78 -2.86
N ASP A 268 -23.45 2.84 -3.34
CA ASP A 268 -24.40 1.73 -3.31
C ASP A 268 -23.81 0.47 -3.99
N VAL A 269 -23.07 0.64 -5.10
CA VAL A 269 -22.39 -0.44 -5.80
C VAL A 269 -21.28 -1.05 -4.93
N VAL A 270 -20.47 -0.22 -4.26
CA VAL A 270 -19.38 -0.69 -3.38
C VAL A 270 -19.95 -1.43 -2.17
N GLU A 271 -20.91 -0.82 -1.47
CA GLU A 271 -21.54 -1.38 -0.25
C GLU A 271 -22.22 -2.74 -0.51
N GLU A 272 -22.76 -2.96 -1.70
CA GLU A 272 -23.32 -4.25 -2.10
C GLU A 272 -22.24 -5.27 -2.49
N ALA A 273 -21.16 -4.82 -3.16
CA ALA A 273 -20.13 -5.70 -3.70
C ALA A 273 -19.21 -6.28 -2.61
N VAL A 274 -18.78 -5.46 -1.64
CA VAL A 274 -17.76 -5.83 -0.65
C VAL A 274 -18.13 -7.09 0.14
N PRO A 275 -19.29 -7.22 0.80
CA PRO A 275 -19.62 -8.42 1.56
C PRO A 275 -19.72 -9.67 0.68
N ARG A 276 -20.10 -9.51 -0.58
CA ARG A 276 -20.20 -10.59 -1.55
C ARG A 276 -18.81 -11.08 -1.98
N LEU A 277 -17.88 -10.17 -2.23
CA LEU A 277 -16.51 -10.48 -2.60
C LEU A 277 -15.77 -11.18 -1.45
N LEU A 278 -15.94 -10.71 -0.21
CA LEU A 278 -15.32 -11.30 0.96
C LEU A 278 -15.87 -12.70 1.32
N ARG A 279 -17.19 -12.96 1.12
CA ARG A 279 -17.79 -14.28 1.38
C ARG A 279 -17.31 -15.38 0.43
N ARG A 280 -16.74 -15.03 -0.71
CA ARG A 280 -16.28 -16.01 -1.70
C ARG A 280 -14.90 -16.56 -1.32
N GLY A 281 -14.86 -17.48 -0.39
CA GLY A 281 -13.67 -18.08 0.21
C GLY A 281 -12.65 -18.77 -0.71
N GLY A 282 -12.83 -18.71 -2.04
CA GLY A 282 -11.83 -19.12 -3.03
C GLY A 282 -11.25 -17.95 -3.82
N ALA A 283 -11.59 -16.69 -3.45
CA ALA A 283 -11.08 -15.52 -4.13
C ALA A 283 -9.54 -15.47 -4.02
N ARG A 284 -8.91 -15.15 -5.14
CA ARG A 284 -7.47 -14.93 -5.18
C ARG A 284 -7.11 -13.83 -4.15
N GLU A 285 -5.94 -13.93 -3.57
CA GLU A 285 -5.38 -13.02 -2.58
C GLU A 285 -5.60 -11.54 -2.95
N VAL A 286 -5.27 -11.17 -4.19
CA VAL A 286 -5.47 -9.82 -4.73
C VAL A 286 -6.93 -9.35 -4.63
N CYS A 287 -7.90 -10.25 -4.79
CA CYS A 287 -9.32 -9.91 -4.70
C CYS A 287 -9.76 -9.66 -3.26
N ARG A 288 -9.23 -10.44 -2.30
CA ARG A 288 -9.51 -10.23 -0.87
C ARG A 288 -8.90 -8.92 -0.39
N ASP A 289 -7.65 -8.66 -0.77
CA ASP A 289 -6.92 -7.43 -0.44
C ASP A 289 -7.69 -6.19 -0.94
N ALA A 290 -8.13 -6.20 -2.19
CA ALA A 290 -8.91 -5.10 -2.77
C ALA A 290 -10.29 -4.94 -2.11
N ALA A 291 -10.97 -6.05 -1.79
CA ALA A 291 -12.26 -6.01 -1.10
C ALA A 291 -12.12 -5.49 0.35
N LEU A 292 -11.04 -5.83 1.04
CA LEU A 292 -10.72 -5.28 2.37
C LEU A 292 -10.34 -3.80 2.28
N GLY A 293 -9.62 -3.37 1.22
CA GLY A 293 -9.35 -1.97 0.94
C GLY A 293 -10.64 -1.16 0.77
N ALA A 294 -11.57 -1.67 -0.01
CA ALA A 294 -12.88 -1.05 -0.16
C ALA A 294 -13.67 -1.05 1.16
N ALA A 295 -13.59 -2.14 1.95
CA ALA A 295 -14.25 -2.22 3.25
C ALA A 295 -13.72 -1.17 4.24
N ALA A 296 -12.41 -0.96 4.30
CA ALA A 296 -11.78 0.05 5.16
C ALA A 296 -12.30 1.46 4.84
N VAL A 297 -12.41 1.77 3.55
CA VAL A 297 -12.94 3.04 3.08
C VAL A 297 -14.43 3.19 3.44
N CYS A 298 -15.25 2.15 3.20
CA CYS A 298 -16.68 2.20 3.52
C CYS A 298 -16.94 2.26 5.02
N ALA A 299 -16.09 1.66 5.83
CA ALA A 299 -16.23 1.66 7.29
C ALA A 299 -15.93 3.03 7.94
N SER A 300 -15.31 3.96 7.21
CA SER A 300 -14.99 5.28 7.73
C SER A 300 -16.25 6.17 7.84
N GLY A 301 -16.34 6.96 8.91
CA GLY A 301 -17.40 7.94 9.14
C GLY A 301 -18.75 7.34 9.60
N ARG A 302 -19.73 8.20 9.85
CA ARG A 302 -21.07 7.84 10.36
C ARG A 302 -21.82 6.83 9.48
N ARG A 303 -21.78 7.00 8.18
CA ARG A 303 -22.42 6.08 7.23
C ARG A 303 -21.78 4.69 7.24
N GLY A 304 -20.49 4.61 7.60
CA GLY A 304 -19.80 3.33 7.79
C GLY A 304 -20.41 2.49 8.90
N ALA A 305 -20.79 3.11 10.01
CA ALA A 305 -21.49 2.45 11.09
C ALA A 305 -22.83 1.85 10.62
N ALA A 306 -23.68 2.65 9.95
CA ALA A 306 -24.96 2.19 9.41
C ALA A 306 -24.79 1.08 8.37
N TRP A 307 -23.76 1.14 7.53
CA TRP A 307 -23.44 0.09 6.55
C TRP A 307 -22.98 -1.20 7.23
N LEU A 308 -22.04 -1.12 8.18
CA LEU A 308 -21.52 -2.28 8.90
C LEU A 308 -22.61 -3.01 9.69
N TRP A 309 -23.43 -2.25 10.44
CA TRP A 309 -24.51 -2.81 11.26
C TRP A 309 -25.77 -3.14 10.47
N GLY A 310 -25.88 -2.68 9.21
CA GLY A 310 -27.02 -3.01 8.36
C GLY A 310 -27.19 -4.51 8.13
N ARG A 311 -28.39 -4.92 7.75
CA ARG A 311 -28.76 -6.32 7.51
C ARG A 311 -28.44 -7.24 8.71
N ASP A 312 -28.87 -6.85 9.90
CA ASP A 312 -28.71 -7.61 11.15
C ASP A 312 -27.25 -7.91 11.51
N GLY A 313 -26.31 -7.03 11.14
CA GLY A 313 -24.88 -7.18 11.41
C GLY A 313 -24.18 -8.26 10.55
N ALA A 314 -24.83 -8.76 9.51
CA ALA A 314 -24.21 -9.76 8.62
C ALA A 314 -23.00 -9.22 7.86
N VAL A 315 -22.95 -7.91 7.60
CA VAL A 315 -21.83 -7.25 6.92
C VAL A 315 -20.63 -7.19 7.84
N VAL A 316 -20.81 -6.66 9.06
CA VAL A 316 -19.71 -6.47 10.01
C VAL A 316 -19.05 -7.79 10.38
N ARG A 317 -19.81 -8.88 10.58
CA ARG A 317 -19.23 -10.21 10.85
C ARG A 317 -18.30 -10.70 9.75
N VAL A 318 -18.72 -10.52 8.50
CA VAL A 318 -17.89 -10.93 7.35
C VAL A 318 -16.65 -10.05 7.24
N VAL A 319 -16.79 -8.75 7.38
CA VAL A 319 -15.68 -7.78 7.29
C VAL A 319 -14.69 -8.01 8.43
N ALA A 320 -15.14 -8.08 9.67
CA ALA A 320 -14.28 -8.31 10.84
C ALA A 320 -13.58 -9.66 10.78
N GLY A 321 -14.32 -10.75 10.48
CA GLY A 321 -13.72 -12.08 10.37
C GLY A 321 -12.67 -12.19 9.26
N CYS A 322 -12.92 -11.61 8.08
CA CYS A 322 -11.93 -11.59 7.01
C CYS A 322 -10.73 -10.70 7.37
N ALA A 323 -10.95 -9.53 7.99
CA ALA A 323 -9.88 -8.64 8.40
C ALA A 323 -8.98 -9.29 9.48
N ALA A 324 -9.55 -9.99 10.47
CA ALA A 324 -8.79 -10.70 11.49
C ALA A 324 -7.93 -11.82 10.89
N ALA A 325 -8.51 -12.62 10.00
CA ALA A 325 -7.78 -13.72 9.33
C ALA A 325 -6.62 -13.19 8.47
N GLU A 326 -6.84 -12.15 7.65
CA GLU A 326 -5.80 -11.60 6.78
C GLU A 326 -4.77 -10.78 7.57
N ALA A 327 -5.14 -10.10 8.67
CA ALA A 327 -4.19 -9.46 9.57
C ALA A 327 -3.21 -10.49 10.13
N ARG A 328 -3.71 -11.59 10.71
CA ARG A 328 -2.90 -12.67 11.24
C ARG A 328 -1.97 -13.25 10.18
N LEU A 329 -2.49 -13.60 8.99
CA LEU A 329 -1.68 -14.14 7.90
C LEU A 329 -0.57 -13.18 7.47
N ALA A 330 -0.85 -11.87 7.37
CA ALA A 330 0.14 -10.87 6.99
C ALA A 330 1.21 -10.65 8.07
N LEU A 331 0.84 -10.70 9.35
CA LEU A 331 1.79 -10.59 10.47
C LEU A 331 2.69 -11.85 10.57
N ASP A 332 2.11 -13.05 10.45
CA ASP A 332 2.87 -14.32 10.42
C ASP A 332 3.83 -14.36 9.22
N GLU A 333 3.39 -13.87 8.05
CA GLU A 333 4.22 -13.79 6.84
C GLU A 333 5.37 -12.79 6.99
N ALA A 334 5.15 -11.64 7.64
CA ALA A 334 6.20 -10.66 7.91
C ALA A 334 7.30 -11.25 8.83
N LEU A 335 6.91 -12.01 9.86
CA LEU A 335 7.86 -12.73 10.70
C LEU A 335 8.64 -13.80 9.92
N ALA A 336 7.98 -14.56 9.05
CA ALA A 336 8.63 -15.55 8.20
C ALA A 336 9.64 -14.91 7.23
N LEU A 337 9.32 -13.73 6.68
CA LEU A 337 10.23 -12.95 5.85
C LEU A 337 11.44 -12.46 6.65
N ALA A 338 11.25 -12.04 7.90
CA ALA A 338 12.34 -11.64 8.79
C ALA A 338 13.27 -12.82 9.12
N ALA A 339 12.72 -14.01 9.31
CA ALA A 339 13.48 -15.25 9.51
C ALA A 339 14.20 -15.77 8.25
N GLY A 340 14.15 -15.03 7.13
CA GLY A 340 14.87 -15.41 5.91
C GLY A 340 14.06 -16.28 4.93
N SER A 341 12.79 -16.56 5.22
CA SER A 341 11.90 -17.27 4.31
C SER A 341 11.45 -16.36 3.14
N GLY A 342 11.33 -16.88 1.91
CA GLY A 342 10.64 -16.08 0.89
C GLY A 342 11.12 -16.16 -0.56
N GLY A 343 12.27 -16.75 -0.86
CA GLY A 343 12.70 -16.95 -2.26
C GLY A 343 12.61 -15.69 -3.14
N ASP A 344 12.33 -15.88 -4.44
CA ASP A 344 12.29 -14.80 -5.44
C ASP A 344 11.11 -13.82 -5.27
N ASP A 345 10.05 -14.24 -4.56
CA ASP A 345 8.84 -13.42 -4.33
C ASP A 345 8.89 -12.58 -3.05
N ARG A 346 10.04 -12.54 -2.36
CA ARG A 346 10.18 -11.91 -1.04
C ARG A 346 9.71 -10.46 -1.02
N GLN A 347 10.13 -9.66 -1.99
CA GLN A 347 9.75 -8.24 -2.05
C GLN A 347 8.24 -8.06 -2.23
N ARG A 348 7.64 -8.79 -3.16
CA ARG A 348 6.18 -8.73 -3.40
C ARG A 348 5.38 -9.10 -2.15
N ARG A 349 5.85 -10.10 -1.40
CA ARG A 349 5.21 -10.53 -0.14
C ARG A 349 5.39 -9.47 0.95
N ALA A 350 6.57 -8.85 1.06
CA ALA A 350 6.82 -7.75 1.97
C ALA A 350 5.92 -6.54 1.69
N ASP A 351 5.82 -6.14 0.42
CA ASP A 351 4.94 -5.05 -0.02
C ASP A 351 3.46 -5.36 0.29
N ARG A 352 3.05 -6.62 0.14
CA ARG A 352 1.70 -7.03 0.52
C ARG A 352 1.48 -6.91 2.03
N CYS A 353 2.39 -7.42 2.85
CA CYS A 353 2.28 -7.33 4.31
C CYS A 353 2.21 -5.86 4.76
N ALA A 354 3.08 -5.00 4.22
CA ALA A 354 3.11 -3.57 4.51
C ALA A 354 1.78 -2.86 4.17
N ARG A 355 1.04 -3.34 3.18
CA ARG A 355 -0.24 -2.77 2.76
C ARG A 355 -1.44 -3.37 3.49
N VAL A 356 -1.49 -4.71 3.61
CA VAL A 356 -2.70 -5.42 4.05
C VAL A 356 -2.84 -5.43 5.57
N ALA A 357 -1.74 -5.61 6.33
CA ALA A 357 -1.84 -5.67 7.79
C ALA A 357 -2.35 -4.37 8.40
N PRO A 358 -1.82 -3.15 8.08
CA PRO A 358 -2.36 -1.91 8.63
C PRO A 358 -3.82 -1.67 8.26
N LEU A 359 -4.20 -2.05 7.03
CA LEU A 359 -5.56 -1.90 6.54
C LEU A 359 -6.54 -2.78 7.33
N CYS A 360 -6.19 -4.05 7.55
CA CYS A 360 -7.03 -4.98 8.31
C CYS A 360 -7.14 -4.57 9.79
N LEU A 361 -6.03 -4.19 10.40
CA LEU A 361 -6.00 -3.71 11.79
C LEU A 361 -6.82 -2.42 11.95
N GLY A 362 -6.74 -1.48 11.00
CA GLY A 362 -7.58 -0.28 10.99
C GLY A 362 -9.08 -0.56 10.85
N VAL A 363 -9.46 -1.57 10.05
CA VAL A 363 -10.86 -2.04 9.97
C VAL A 363 -11.32 -2.59 11.33
N LEU A 364 -10.49 -3.40 11.98
CA LEU A 364 -10.81 -3.98 13.29
C LEU A 364 -10.86 -2.93 14.40
N GLU A 365 -9.96 -1.95 14.36
CA GLU A 365 -10.00 -0.78 15.25
C GLU A 365 -11.33 -0.02 15.08
N ARG A 366 -11.78 0.21 13.86
CA ARG A 366 -13.08 0.85 13.60
C ARG A 366 -14.25 0.01 14.09
N VAL A 367 -14.21 -1.31 13.88
CA VAL A 367 -15.24 -2.24 14.40
C VAL A 367 -15.27 -2.19 15.93
N LEU A 368 -14.11 -2.16 16.59
CA LEU A 368 -14.01 -2.06 18.04
C LEU A 368 -14.63 -0.74 18.54
N ARG A 369 -14.25 0.41 17.99
CA ARG A 369 -14.85 1.71 18.34
C ARG A 369 -16.37 1.73 18.19
N LEU A 370 -16.90 1.09 17.14
CA LEU A 370 -18.35 0.96 16.95
C LEU A 370 -19.01 0.05 18.00
N LEU A 371 -18.31 -1.00 18.48
CA LEU A 371 -18.79 -1.85 19.57
C LEU A 371 -18.85 -1.09 20.89
N LEU A 372 -17.93 -0.15 21.11
CA LEU A 372 -17.83 0.69 22.31
C LEU A 372 -18.80 1.88 22.32
N GLY A 373 -19.43 2.15 21.19
CA GLY A 373 -20.31 3.32 21.05
C GLY A 373 -19.53 4.64 20.87
N ASP A 374 -18.22 4.57 20.67
CA ASP A 374 -17.33 5.69 20.39
C ASP A 374 -17.55 6.21 18.96
N ASP A 375 -18.71 6.76 18.69
CA ASP A 375 -18.96 7.51 17.47
C ASP A 375 -18.34 8.92 17.61
N GLU A 376 -17.01 9.00 17.48
CA GLU A 376 -16.29 10.28 17.34
C GLU A 376 -16.71 11.00 16.04
N SER A 377 -17.97 11.31 15.90
CA SER A 377 -18.48 12.15 14.82
C SER A 377 -18.46 13.62 15.26
N GLY A 378 -17.30 14.08 15.74
CA GLY A 378 -17.07 15.49 16.06
C GLY A 378 -16.99 16.43 14.85
N ASP A 379 -17.12 15.90 13.64
CA ASP A 379 -17.17 16.72 12.43
C ASP A 379 -18.65 17.03 12.14
N GLU A 380 -19.12 18.18 12.66
CA GLU A 380 -20.46 18.75 12.44
C GLU A 380 -20.72 19.15 10.98
N SER A 381 -20.04 18.56 10.01
CA SER A 381 -20.30 18.80 8.58
C SER A 381 -21.62 18.15 8.19
N ASP A 382 -22.62 18.95 8.05
CA ASP A 382 -23.89 19.03 7.28
C ASP A 382 -24.46 17.77 6.58
N ASP A 383 -24.09 16.57 6.95
CA ASP A 383 -24.72 15.31 6.50
C ASP A 383 -25.89 14.92 7.46
N SER A 384 -26.85 15.84 7.61
CA SER A 384 -28.06 15.69 8.47
C SER A 384 -28.99 14.54 8.06
N GLU A 385 -28.68 13.79 6.99
CA GLU A 385 -29.49 12.69 6.46
C GLU A 385 -28.88 11.30 6.68
N ALA A 386 -27.80 11.16 7.47
CA ALA A 386 -27.29 9.81 7.75
C ALA A 386 -28.31 9.07 8.65
N PRO A 387 -28.86 7.93 8.25
CA PRO A 387 -29.76 7.16 9.10
C PRO A 387 -29.02 6.71 10.35
N ASP A 388 -29.70 6.77 11.50
CA ASP A 388 -29.17 6.21 12.73
C ASP A 388 -28.75 4.75 12.50
N ALA A 389 -27.57 4.38 12.97
CA ALA A 389 -27.11 3.00 12.86
C ALA A 389 -28.09 2.09 13.62
N PRO A 390 -28.60 1.01 13.02
CA PRO A 390 -29.48 0.09 13.72
C PRO A 390 -28.73 -0.57 14.88
N ALA A 391 -29.43 -0.88 15.96
CA ALA A 391 -28.83 -1.62 17.09
C ALA A 391 -28.27 -2.96 16.57
N PRO A 392 -27.03 -3.32 16.91
CA PRO A 392 -26.41 -4.54 16.42
C PRO A 392 -27.09 -5.78 17.00
N ALA A 393 -27.25 -6.83 16.17
CA ALA A 393 -27.73 -8.11 16.66
C ALA A 393 -26.69 -8.75 17.61
N PRO A 394 -27.12 -9.40 18.72
CA PRO A 394 -26.20 -9.99 19.69
C PRO A 394 -25.17 -10.95 19.09
N ASP A 395 -25.59 -11.80 18.16
CA ASP A 395 -24.68 -12.73 17.46
C ASP A 395 -23.64 -12.01 16.59
N ALA A 396 -23.96 -10.83 16.08
CA ALA A 396 -23.02 -10.02 15.33
C ALA A 396 -21.97 -9.39 16.24
N VAL A 397 -22.39 -8.91 17.41
CA VAL A 397 -21.50 -8.38 18.45
C VAL A 397 -20.51 -9.44 18.91
N LEU A 398 -21.00 -10.64 19.26
CA LEU A 398 -20.14 -11.76 19.66
C LEU A 398 -19.13 -12.15 18.58
N GLY A 399 -19.58 -12.29 17.31
CA GLY A 399 -18.68 -12.62 16.22
C GLY A 399 -17.62 -11.54 15.92
N CYS A 400 -17.94 -10.27 16.12
CA CYS A 400 -16.97 -9.18 16.01
C CYS A 400 -15.98 -9.18 17.17
N ARG A 401 -16.46 -9.40 18.40
CA ARG A 401 -15.62 -9.52 19.60
C ARG A 401 -14.58 -10.65 19.44
N ASP A 402 -15.03 -11.82 18.98
CA ASP A 402 -14.14 -12.95 18.73
C ASP A 402 -13.08 -12.59 17.67
N ALA A 403 -13.47 -11.95 16.55
CA ALA A 403 -12.56 -11.53 15.50
C ALA A 403 -11.51 -10.51 15.99
N VAL A 404 -11.94 -9.53 16.79
CA VAL A 404 -11.02 -8.54 17.38
C VAL A 404 -10.05 -9.21 18.36
N ARG A 405 -10.53 -10.13 19.20
CA ARG A 405 -9.69 -10.90 20.13
C ARG A 405 -8.63 -11.73 19.38
N ASP A 406 -9.01 -12.47 18.36
CA ASP A 406 -8.09 -13.28 17.55
C ASP A 406 -7.00 -12.41 16.91
N ALA A 407 -7.36 -11.24 16.41
CA ALA A 407 -6.41 -10.29 15.83
C ALA A 407 -5.50 -9.64 16.88
N ALA A 408 -6.03 -9.33 18.05
CA ALA A 408 -5.26 -8.78 19.16
C ALA A 408 -4.21 -9.78 19.68
N ASP A 409 -4.57 -11.06 19.81
CA ASP A 409 -3.62 -12.11 20.19
C ASP A 409 -2.49 -12.25 19.16
N ALA A 410 -2.83 -12.22 17.87
CA ALA A 410 -1.83 -12.24 16.79
C ALA A 410 -0.92 -11.00 16.83
N ALA A 411 -1.49 -9.81 16.99
CA ALA A 411 -0.77 -8.54 17.08
C ALA A 411 0.19 -8.51 18.29
N LEU A 412 -0.28 -9.01 19.45
CA LEU A 412 0.52 -9.07 20.66
C LEU A 412 1.71 -10.02 20.53
N GLY A 413 1.49 -11.21 19.97
CA GLY A 413 2.55 -12.17 19.65
C GLY A 413 3.56 -11.58 18.67
N PHE A 414 3.07 -10.93 17.61
CA PHE A 414 3.90 -10.27 16.60
C PHE A 414 4.78 -9.16 17.21
N CYS A 415 4.22 -8.26 18.01
CA CYS A 415 4.99 -7.18 18.66
C CYS A 415 6.06 -7.73 19.61
N GLY A 416 5.76 -8.81 20.35
CA GLY A 416 6.74 -9.51 21.20
C GLY A 416 7.93 -10.04 20.40
N GLU A 417 7.68 -10.72 19.29
CA GLU A 417 8.71 -11.25 18.41
C GLU A 417 9.49 -10.14 17.70
N ALA A 418 8.84 -9.10 17.19
CA ALA A 418 9.48 -7.96 16.56
C ALA A 418 10.45 -7.25 17.52
N ARG A 419 10.10 -7.13 18.81
CA ARG A 419 11.00 -6.63 19.85
C ARG A 419 12.25 -7.50 19.99
N LEU A 420 12.10 -8.83 20.05
CA LEU A 420 13.22 -9.74 20.15
C LEU A 420 14.15 -9.64 18.93
N GLN A 421 13.59 -9.53 17.73
CA GLN A 421 14.35 -9.36 16.50
C GLN A 421 15.10 -8.01 16.46
N ARG A 422 14.51 -6.92 16.94
CA ARG A 422 15.17 -5.62 17.09
C ARG A 422 16.35 -5.72 18.08
N ASP A 423 16.14 -6.36 19.23
CA ASP A 423 17.17 -6.51 20.25
C ASP A 423 18.33 -7.40 19.76
N ALA A 424 18.04 -8.42 18.96
CA ALA A 424 19.05 -9.25 18.30
C ALA A 424 19.88 -8.41 17.31
N ALA A 425 19.22 -7.58 16.50
CA ALA A 425 19.88 -6.67 15.56
C ALA A 425 20.77 -5.64 16.28
N ALA A 426 20.29 -5.04 17.37
CA ALA A 426 21.05 -4.08 18.18
C ALA A 426 22.31 -4.70 18.81
N ARG A 427 22.28 -6.00 19.12
CA ARG A 427 23.43 -6.76 19.65
C ARG A 427 24.33 -7.32 18.55
N GLY A 428 23.97 -7.20 17.28
CA GLY A 428 24.72 -7.75 16.15
C GLY A 428 24.74 -9.29 16.14
N LEU A 429 23.67 -9.93 16.60
CA LEU A 429 23.57 -11.38 16.63
C LEU A 429 23.42 -11.95 15.21
N PRO A 430 23.93 -13.15 14.92
CA PRO A 430 23.89 -13.73 13.57
C PRO A 430 22.46 -14.07 13.09
N GLU A 431 21.52 -14.27 14.01
CA GLU A 431 20.11 -14.49 13.74
C GLU A 431 19.32 -13.20 13.49
N ALA A 432 19.95 -12.04 13.58
CA ALA A 432 19.27 -10.76 13.34
C ALA A 432 18.73 -10.67 11.91
N PRO A 433 17.51 -10.12 11.72
CA PRO A 433 16.95 -9.96 10.39
C PRO A 433 17.73 -8.95 9.55
N ALA A 434 17.60 -9.06 8.23
CA ALA A 434 18.11 -8.03 7.33
C ALA A 434 17.45 -6.66 7.62
N PRO A 435 18.16 -5.52 7.44
CA PRO A 435 17.64 -4.19 7.79
C PRO A 435 16.25 -3.88 7.22
N ALA A 436 16.01 -4.17 5.94
CA ALA A 436 14.69 -3.95 5.31
C ALA A 436 13.56 -4.80 5.93
N ALA A 437 13.88 -6.02 6.39
CA ALA A 437 12.89 -6.86 7.06
C ALA A 437 12.60 -6.35 8.48
N LEU A 438 13.61 -5.84 9.17
CA LEU A 438 13.42 -5.20 10.47
C LEU A 438 12.56 -3.93 10.34
N GLU A 439 12.80 -3.10 9.33
CA GLU A 439 11.97 -1.94 9.03
C GLU A 439 10.50 -2.33 8.82
N LEU A 440 10.22 -3.37 8.04
CA LEU A 440 8.88 -3.89 7.85
C LEU A 440 8.24 -4.29 9.18
N LEU A 441 8.93 -5.06 10.03
CA LEU A 441 8.42 -5.47 11.34
C LEU A 441 8.07 -4.26 12.20
N LEU A 442 8.96 -3.26 12.29
CA LEU A 442 8.74 -2.06 13.09
C LEU A 442 7.59 -1.20 12.55
N ALA A 443 7.45 -1.10 11.24
CA ALA A 443 6.32 -0.41 10.60
C ALA A 443 4.98 -1.05 10.93
N LEU A 444 4.92 -2.39 10.98
CA LEU A 444 3.70 -3.14 11.31
C LEU A 444 3.37 -3.17 12.81
N CYS A 445 4.35 -2.92 13.68
CA CYS A 445 4.09 -2.80 15.12
C CYS A 445 3.14 -1.63 15.44
N ARG A 446 3.19 -0.52 14.71
CA ARG A 446 2.38 0.67 14.99
C ARG A 446 0.87 0.41 14.92
N PRO A 447 0.33 -0.07 13.79
CA PRO A 447 -1.10 -0.38 13.70
C PRO A 447 -1.50 -1.51 14.66
N SER A 448 -0.60 -2.46 14.95
CA SER A 448 -0.82 -3.51 15.94
C SER A 448 -0.99 -2.92 17.34
N LEU A 449 -0.14 -1.99 17.73
CA LEU A 449 -0.19 -1.31 19.02
C LEU A 449 -1.39 -0.35 19.14
N SER A 450 -1.84 0.24 18.03
CA SER A 450 -3.07 1.07 18.03
C SER A 450 -4.30 0.25 18.41
N LEU A 451 -4.49 -0.91 17.78
CA LEU A 451 -5.59 -1.83 18.12
C LEU A 451 -5.49 -2.33 19.57
N LEU A 452 -4.30 -2.73 20.01
CA LEU A 452 -4.05 -3.22 21.36
C LEU A 452 -4.27 -2.14 22.42
N GLY A 453 -3.89 -0.90 22.14
CA GLY A 453 -4.09 0.24 23.03
C GLY A 453 -5.57 0.57 23.24
N LEU A 454 -6.37 0.51 22.19
CA LEU A 454 -7.83 0.66 22.28
C LEU A 454 -8.47 -0.44 23.12
N LEU A 455 -8.09 -1.69 22.87
CA LEU A 455 -8.63 -2.82 23.63
C LEU A 455 -8.24 -2.76 25.10
N ALA A 456 -7.03 -2.28 25.43
CA ALA A 456 -6.60 -2.10 26.82
C ALA A 456 -7.38 -1.00 27.55
N ALA A 457 -7.62 0.13 26.89
CA ALA A 457 -8.40 1.22 27.46
C ALA A 457 -9.81 0.78 27.84
N GLU A 458 -10.44 -0.07 27.01
CA GLU A 458 -11.75 -0.63 27.28
C GLU A 458 -11.76 -1.55 28.51
N LEU A 459 -10.78 -2.42 28.62
CA LEU A 459 -10.69 -3.35 29.75
C LEU A 459 -10.46 -2.63 31.08
N ASP A 460 -9.78 -1.45 31.07
CA ASP A 460 -9.60 -0.62 32.28
C ASP A 460 -10.93 -0.01 32.76
N GLU A 461 -11.84 0.33 31.85
CA GLU A 461 -13.17 0.88 32.21
C GLU A 461 -14.09 -0.20 32.78
N ASP A 462 -14.09 -1.41 32.20
CA ASP A 462 -14.92 -2.54 32.69
C ASP A 462 -14.47 -3.05 34.07
N GLU A 463 -13.16 -3.09 34.37
CA GLU A 463 -12.64 -3.53 35.69
C GLU A 463 -12.95 -2.54 36.82
N ALA A 464 -13.21 -1.27 36.51
CA ALA A 464 -13.58 -0.26 37.49
C ALA A 464 -15.02 -0.45 38.03
N ASP A 465 -15.88 -1.13 37.28
CA ASP A 465 -17.31 -1.27 37.59
C ASP A 465 -17.67 -2.64 38.19
N ASP A 466 -16.97 -3.73 37.81
CA ASP A 466 -17.30 -5.10 38.24
C ASP A 466 -16.08 -5.79 38.91
N GLY A 467 -16.10 -5.87 40.25
CA GLY A 467 -15.01 -6.46 41.07
C GLY A 467 -14.75 -7.98 40.92
N ASP A 468 -15.32 -8.65 39.92
CA ASP A 468 -15.16 -10.08 39.62
C ASP A 468 -14.62 -10.37 38.20
N GLY A 469 -13.79 -9.48 37.65
CA GLY A 469 -13.24 -9.60 36.28
C GLY A 469 -12.51 -10.90 36.05
N ASP A 470 -12.88 -11.63 34.99
CA ASP A 470 -12.16 -12.79 34.48
C ASP A 470 -10.71 -12.37 34.16
N GLY A 471 -9.73 -13.14 34.67
CA GLY A 471 -8.28 -12.81 34.62
C GLY A 471 -7.64 -12.61 33.23
N ASP A 472 -8.43 -12.55 32.16
CA ASP A 472 -7.96 -12.34 30.78
C ASP A 472 -7.50 -10.88 30.55
N GLY A 473 -8.19 -9.89 31.18
CA GLY A 473 -7.81 -8.47 31.09
C GLY A 473 -6.44 -8.21 31.73
N LEU A 474 -6.23 -8.71 32.96
CA LEU A 474 -4.96 -8.61 33.67
C LEU A 474 -3.78 -9.21 32.89
N ALA A 475 -4.01 -10.31 32.15
CA ALA A 475 -2.97 -10.92 31.32
C ALA A 475 -2.59 -10.04 30.11
N LEU A 476 -3.56 -9.37 29.46
CA LEU A 476 -3.30 -8.43 28.37
C LEU A 476 -2.52 -7.21 28.85
N HIS A 477 -2.96 -6.59 29.97
CA HIS A 477 -2.26 -5.45 30.57
C HIS A 477 -0.82 -5.77 30.96
N ALA A 478 -0.57 -6.92 31.59
CA ALA A 478 0.77 -7.36 31.95
C ALA A 478 1.67 -7.47 30.71
N ARG A 479 1.17 -8.09 29.62
CA ARG A 479 1.91 -8.23 28.35
C ARG A 479 2.12 -6.90 27.66
N LEU A 480 1.16 -5.98 27.69
CA LEU A 480 1.32 -4.63 27.14
C LEU A 480 2.31 -3.80 27.96
N ALA A 481 2.32 -3.93 29.28
CA ALA A 481 3.30 -3.29 30.15
C ALA A 481 4.73 -3.74 29.83
N GLU A 482 4.94 -5.01 29.48
CA GLU A 482 6.24 -5.52 29.03
C GLU A 482 6.68 -4.93 27.68
N LEU A 483 5.74 -4.56 26.80
CA LEU A 483 6.00 -3.92 25.53
C LEU A 483 6.15 -2.40 25.60
N ARG A 484 5.75 -1.76 26.70
CA ARG A 484 5.73 -0.31 26.86
C ARG A 484 7.07 0.37 26.54
N PRO A 485 8.24 -0.09 27.04
CA PRO A 485 9.52 0.52 26.68
C PRO A 485 9.79 0.48 25.17
N PHE A 486 9.38 -0.61 24.51
CA PHE A 486 9.52 -0.77 23.07
C PHE A 486 8.61 0.21 22.30
N VAL A 487 7.38 0.42 22.78
CA VAL A 487 6.43 1.39 22.22
C VAL A 487 6.98 2.81 22.35
N ASP A 488 7.47 3.17 23.53
CA ASP A 488 8.04 4.49 23.81
C ASP A 488 9.23 4.80 22.89
N ASP A 489 10.10 3.81 22.64
CA ASP A 489 11.20 3.91 21.68
C ASP A 489 10.72 4.13 20.23
N LEU A 490 9.66 3.41 19.80
CA LEU A 490 9.09 3.58 18.46
C LEU A 490 8.48 4.98 18.28
N VAL A 491 7.78 5.47 19.28
CA VAL A 491 7.17 6.81 19.27
C VAL A 491 8.25 7.91 19.31
N ALA A 492 9.33 7.72 20.07
CA ALA A 492 10.45 8.66 20.12
C ALA A 492 11.19 8.75 18.78
N ALA A 493 11.40 7.62 18.11
CA ALA A 493 12.00 7.57 16.78
C ALA A 493 11.17 8.35 15.74
N ASP A 494 9.84 8.27 15.82
CA ASP A 494 8.93 9.00 14.92
C ASP A 494 8.98 10.52 15.09
N ARG A 495 9.14 10.98 16.32
CA ARG A 495 9.16 12.44 16.60
C ARG A 495 10.44 13.13 16.14
N GLY A 496 11.39 12.39 15.56
CA GLY A 496 12.69 12.94 15.18
C GLY A 496 13.44 13.55 16.37
N ALA A 497 13.15 13.09 17.58
CA ALA A 497 13.79 13.57 18.79
C ALA A 497 15.28 13.30 18.67
N ALA A 498 16.09 14.35 18.63
CA ALA A 498 17.53 14.23 18.81
C ALA A 498 17.76 13.39 20.08
N PRO A 499 18.75 12.47 20.06
CA PRO A 499 19.06 11.68 21.23
C PRO A 499 19.21 12.60 22.46
N PRO A 500 18.70 12.22 23.64
CA PRO A 500 18.82 13.04 24.83
C PRO A 500 20.29 13.42 25.00
N PRO A 501 20.60 14.69 25.31
CA PRO A 501 21.98 15.09 25.52
C PRO A 501 22.59 14.18 26.60
N PRO A 502 23.85 13.76 26.46
CA PRO A 502 24.50 12.94 27.45
C PRO A 502 24.36 13.63 28.82
N PRO A 503 24.19 12.86 29.89
CA PRO A 503 24.01 13.43 31.23
C PRO A 503 25.14 14.43 31.49
N ALA A 504 24.79 15.66 31.82
CA ALA A 504 25.73 16.71 32.12
C ALA A 504 26.61 16.19 33.26
N THR A 505 27.87 15.97 32.98
CA THR A 505 28.89 15.81 34.01
C THR A 505 28.84 17.08 34.83
N THR A 506 28.38 16.98 36.06
CA THR A 506 28.48 18.01 37.06
C THR A 506 29.98 18.31 37.30
N GLY A 507 30.50 19.25 36.56
CA GLY A 507 31.77 19.92 36.86
C GLY A 507 31.42 21.18 37.57
N ASP A 508 31.68 21.20 38.87
CA ASP A 508 31.80 22.44 39.64
C ASP A 508 32.85 23.32 38.95
N ASP A 509 32.44 24.48 38.49
CA ASP A 509 33.36 25.60 38.51
C ASP A 509 32.60 26.94 38.53
N ASP A 510 32.79 27.65 39.62
CA ASP A 510 32.48 29.06 39.85
C ASP A 510 33.11 29.95 38.77
N SER A 511 32.37 30.88 38.23
CA SER A 511 32.77 32.27 38.00
C SER A 511 31.76 33.03 37.14
N ALA A 512 31.10 33.99 37.72
CA ALA A 512 30.48 35.14 37.03
C ALA A 512 31.58 36.08 36.47
N PRO A 513 31.35 37.05 35.57
CA PRO A 513 30.39 38.11 35.79
C PRO A 513 29.60 38.62 34.54
N SER A 514 28.52 39.28 34.88
CA SER A 514 27.73 40.32 34.22
C SER A 514 28.31 41.06 33.02
N SER A 515 27.51 41.23 31.95
CA SER A 515 27.42 42.54 31.25
C SER A 515 26.03 42.66 30.58
N GLU A 516 25.30 43.63 31.08
CA GLU A 516 24.17 44.29 30.43
C GLU A 516 24.61 44.84 29.07
N VAL A 517 23.84 44.63 28.03
CA VAL A 517 23.77 45.52 26.87
C VAL A 517 22.31 45.64 26.45
N ASP A 518 21.73 46.76 26.79
CA ASP A 518 20.58 47.36 26.14
C ASP A 518 20.82 47.51 24.63
N SER A 519 19.85 47.18 23.83
CA SER A 519 19.66 47.81 22.52
C SER A 519 18.20 47.66 22.10
N ASP A 520 17.44 48.71 22.35
CA ASP A 520 16.24 49.10 21.62
C ASP A 520 16.56 49.23 20.13
N ASP A 521 15.81 48.55 19.28
CA ASP A 521 15.62 48.98 17.90
C ASP A 521 14.17 48.68 17.46
N GLU A 522 13.42 49.79 17.52
CA GLU A 522 12.12 50.01 16.91
C GLU A 522 12.22 49.83 15.37
N ILE A 523 11.46 48.93 14.78
CA ILE A 523 11.24 48.92 13.33
C ILE A 523 9.76 49.18 13.04
N ASP A 524 9.56 50.39 12.52
CA ASP A 524 8.38 51.01 11.94
C ASP A 524 7.93 50.25 10.69
N TYR A 525 6.67 49.78 10.64
CA TYR A 525 6.00 49.35 9.44
C TYR A 525 5.00 50.40 8.98
N GLY A 526 5.45 51.25 8.09
CA GLY A 526 4.62 52.18 7.33
C GLY A 526 4.20 51.57 5.98
N THR A 527 2.84 51.59 5.74
CA THR A 527 2.03 51.52 4.53
C THR A 527 2.06 50.26 3.69
#